data_989d963189e63917aacd1435bc4270fd
#
_entry.id   989d963189e63917aacd1435bc4270fd
#
_cell.length_a   1.000
_cell.length_b   1.000
_cell.length_c   1.000
_cell.angle_alpha   90.00
_cell.angle_beta   90.00
_cell.angle_gamma   90.00
#
_symmetry.space_group_name_H-M   'P 1'
#
loop_
_entity.id
_entity.type
_entity.pdbx_description
1 polymer ?
#
loop_
_entity_poly.entity_id
_entity_poly.type
_entity_poly.pdbx_seq_one_letter_code
_entity_poly.pdbx_strand_id
1 'polypeptide(L)'
;GCIEDGFTDDSSARPEFSVDTLNLGLTFTGELTPVHSFRVYNRHDRNLLISRIALRDGSDAYRLNVDGVAGKEFTDVAIRPHDSIYVFVDAQFPPVGRDGKLTVKSLLDFEVNGGRSTVVLSAECIDVTVVQASVLSADALWSGAYHVMGDVTVASGVTLNLAEGSTLYFHDKASLNVEGVVVADGTPEKPVVMCGDRNGTMVGRIPYDIVPGQWGGVTFAGPGSRLSHTVVRNTSSGIAVTGGELSMLNCVVRNSRESVISVTDAEVKAVGCEFADAPEGVVTLDGRARLTMNHCTVANSYLFAPVTGALLELKDDGVSCHITNSIVYGNGPMMNTKSPASDDVTLRRCLVGADGSDDDTFIDMIWNSDPMFITDTDRYIFDYRVGPGSPAEGAADASLTLPEAVRDFYVRERGSTPDLGAYQH
;
A
#
# COMPACT_ATOMS: atom_id res chain seq x y z
N GLY A 1 -17.81 45.58 -37.47
CA GLY A 1 -17.00 44.71 -38.29
C GLY A 1 -17.25 43.27 -37.90
N CYS A 2 -17.84 42.47 -38.79
CA CYS A 2 -17.91 41.03 -38.60
C CYS A 2 -16.45 40.52 -38.56
N ILE A 3 -16.01 40.02 -37.45
CA ILE A 3 -14.80 39.21 -37.38
C ILE A 3 -15.20 37.90 -38.07
N GLU A 4 -14.69 37.66 -39.28
CA GLU A 4 -14.72 36.33 -39.88
C GLU A 4 -13.87 35.43 -38.99
N ASP A 5 -14.50 34.59 -38.21
CA ASP A 5 -13.89 33.53 -37.42
C ASP A 5 -13.33 32.43 -38.34
N GLY A 6 -12.35 32.79 -39.17
CA GLY A 6 -11.72 31.85 -40.08
C GLY A 6 -10.82 30.87 -39.34
N PHE A 7 -10.77 29.65 -39.83
CA PHE A 7 -9.81 28.64 -39.33
C PHE A 7 -8.39 29.00 -39.76
N THR A 8 -7.40 28.61 -38.96
CA THR A 8 -6.01 28.72 -39.36
C THR A 8 -5.68 27.67 -40.42
N ASP A 9 -5.03 28.13 -41.50
CA ASP A 9 -4.52 27.32 -42.60
C ASP A 9 -3.01 27.08 -42.51
N ASP A 10 -2.40 27.59 -41.44
CA ASP A 10 -0.97 27.38 -41.16
C ASP A 10 -0.68 25.88 -41.01
N SER A 11 0.15 25.36 -41.92
CA SER A 11 0.59 23.95 -41.86
C SER A 11 1.40 23.58 -40.66
N SER A 12 1.94 24.56 -39.91
CA SER A 12 2.66 24.37 -38.66
C SER A 12 1.79 24.42 -37.41
N ALA A 13 0.53 24.88 -37.53
CA ALA A 13 -0.40 24.99 -36.42
C ALA A 13 -0.68 23.61 -35.79
N ARG A 14 -0.52 23.52 -34.47
CA ARG A 14 -0.76 22.30 -33.71
C ARG A 14 -1.54 22.61 -32.44
N PRO A 15 -2.35 21.67 -31.95
CA PRO A 15 -2.88 21.76 -30.61
C PRO A 15 -1.78 21.52 -29.57
N GLU A 16 -1.94 22.14 -28.41
CA GLU A 16 -1.14 21.86 -27.23
C GLU A 16 -1.96 20.97 -26.27
N PHE A 17 -1.32 20.12 -25.53
CA PHE A 17 -1.98 19.21 -24.60
C PHE A 17 -1.56 19.47 -23.16
N SER A 18 -2.47 19.27 -22.21
CA SER A 18 -2.14 19.37 -20.79
C SER A 18 -1.26 18.19 -20.31
N VAL A 19 -1.14 17.12 -21.10
CA VAL A 19 -0.30 15.94 -20.83
C VAL A 19 0.28 15.40 -22.14
N ASP A 20 1.48 14.86 -22.11
CA ASP A 20 2.05 14.09 -23.22
C ASP A 20 1.58 12.62 -23.17
N THR A 21 1.40 12.13 -21.95
CA THR A 21 0.92 10.78 -21.63
C THR A 21 -0.20 10.85 -20.61
N LEU A 22 -1.36 10.29 -20.94
CA LEU A 22 -2.44 10.06 -19.98
C LEU A 22 -2.24 8.66 -19.38
N ASN A 23 -1.92 8.61 -18.10
CA ASN A 23 -1.73 7.36 -17.37
C ASN A 23 -3.03 6.96 -16.67
N LEU A 24 -3.60 5.82 -17.06
CA LEU A 24 -4.79 5.25 -16.44
C LEU A 24 -4.47 4.46 -15.16
N GLY A 25 -3.18 4.27 -14.86
CA GLY A 25 -2.73 3.55 -13.67
C GLY A 25 -2.85 2.03 -13.80
N LEU A 26 -2.92 1.36 -12.64
CA LEU A 26 -3.18 -0.08 -12.57
C LEU A 26 -4.65 -0.35 -12.89
N THR A 27 -4.89 -1.23 -13.85
CA THR A 27 -6.23 -1.60 -14.30
C THR A 27 -6.43 -3.11 -14.20
N PHE A 28 -7.59 -3.51 -13.69
CA PHE A 28 -7.99 -4.92 -13.64
C PHE A 28 -8.67 -5.28 -14.96
N THR A 29 -8.16 -6.29 -15.66
CA THR A 29 -8.70 -6.70 -16.93
C THR A 29 -10.16 -7.18 -16.77
N GLY A 30 -11.01 -6.89 -17.75
CA GLY A 30 -12.45 -7.16 -17.69
C GLY A 30 -13.26 -6.14 -16.87
N GLU A 31 -12.63 -5.22 -16.17
CA GLU A 31 -13.29 -4.15 -15.41
C GLU A 31 -13.11 -2.80 -16.08
N LEU A 32 -14.11 -1.93 -15.90
CA LEU A 32 -14.06 -0.57 -16.41
C LEU A 32 -13.16 0.29 -15.51
N THR A 33 -12.24 1.04 -16.11
CA THR A 33 -11.41 2.00 -15.37
C THR A 33 -12.22 3.21 -14.92
N PRO A 34 -11.75 3.95 -13.91
CA PRO A 34 -12.21 5.31 -13.68
C PRO A 34 -12.01 6.18 -14.92
N VAL A 35 -12.82 7.24 -15.02
CA VAL A 35 -12.68 8.22 -16.11
C VAL A 35 -11.49 9.14 -15.82
N HIS A 36 -10.60 9.26 -16.78
CA HIS A 36 -9.50 10.21 -16.82
C HIS A 36 -9.75 11.29 -17.85
N SER A 37 -9.07 12.41 -17.74
CA SER A 37 -9.24 13.50 -18.71
C SER A 37 -7.95 14.28 -18.91
N PHE A 38 -7.86 14.91 -20.07
CA PHE A 38 -6.88 15.93 -20.39
C PHE A 38 -7.50 17.04 -21.23
N ARG A 39 -6.80 18.16 -21.34
CA ARG A 39 -7.21 19.30 -22.14
C ARG A 39 -6.42 19.36 -23.43
N VAL A 40 -7.11 19.81 -24.48
CA VAL A 40 -6.55 20.14 -25.80
C VAL A 40 -6.73 21.65 -26.01
N TYR A 41 -5.65 22.37 -26.13
CA TYR A 41 -5.62 23.84 -26.22
C TYR A 41 -5.39 24.30 -27.67
N ASN A 42 -6.12 25.34 -28.07
CA ASN A 42 -5.75 26.17 -29.18
C ASN A 42 -5.05 27.43 -28.68
N ARG A 43 -3.75 27.55 -28.91
CA ARG A 43 -2.94 28.72 -28.52
C ARG A 43 -2.80 29.75 -29.63
N HIS A 44 -3.52 29.53 -30.75
CA HIS A 44 -3.49 30.41 -31.94
C HIS A 44 -4.55 31.50 -31.86
N ASP A 45 -4.35 32.57 -32.61
CA ASP A 45 -5.27 33.73 -32.73
C ASP A 45 -6.49 33.46 -33.64
N ARG A 46 -6.57 32.29 -34.26
CA ARG A 46 -7.68 31.83 -35.14
C ARG A 46 -8.23 30.50 -34.63
N ASN A 47 -9.41 30.18 -35.07
CA ASN A 47 -9.98 28.85 -34.81
C ASN A 47 -9.06 27.73 -35.32
N LEU A 48 -8.89 26.69 -34.53
CA LEU A 48 -8.17 25.50 -34.92
C LEU A 48 -9.16 24.40 -35.27
N LEU A 49 -9.06 23.86 -36.48
CA LEU A 49 -9.87 22.71 -36.90
C LEU A 49 -9.04 21.45 -36.80
N ILE A 50 -9.46 20.54 -35.92
CA ILE A 50 -8.90 19.19 -35.86
C ILE A 50 -9.72 18.34 -36.80
N SER A 51 -9.15 17.96 -37.92
CA SER A 51 -9.85 17.22 -38.99
C SER A 51 -10.20 15.80 -38.57
N ARG A 52 -9.37 15.19 -37.68
CA ARG A 52 -9.61 13.84 -37.19
C ARG A 52 -8.95 13.62 -35.83
N ILE A 53 -9.68 12.95 -34.92
CA ILE A 53 -9.17 12.42 -33.64
C ILE A 53 -9.53 10.94 -33.62
N ALA A 54 -8.54 10.07 -33.50
CA ALA A 54 -8.76 8.62 -33.40
C ALA A 54 -7.56 7.90 -32.79
N LEU A 55 -7.80 6.73 -32.22
CA LEU A 55 -6.73 5.80 -31.82
C LEU A 55 -6.06 5.23 -33.08
N ARG A 56 -4.72 5.27 -33.11
CA ARG A 56 -3.92 4.81 -34.25
C ARG A 56 -4.08 3.32 -34.53
N ASP A 57 -4.19 2.52 -33.44
CA ASP A 57 -4.37 1.07 -33.49
C ASP A 57 -5.83 0.61 -33.60
N GLY A 58 -6.78 1.56 -33.53
CA GLY A 58 -8.22 1.27 -33.57
C GLY A 58 -8.73 0.42 -32.38
N SER A 59 -8.01 0.41 -31.27
CA SER A 59 -8.34 -0.40 -30.09
C SER A 59 -9.78 -0.19 -29.60
N ASP A 60 -10.51 -1.29 -29.41
CA ASP A 60 -11.86 -1.28 -28.83
C ASP A 60 -11.89 -1.16 -27.32
N ALA A 61 -10.73 -1.25 -26.67
CA ALA A 61 -10.63 -1.21 -25.20
C ALA A 61 -11.00 0.16 -24.62
N TYR A 62 -10.78 1.24 -25.38
CA TYR A 62 -11.01 2.60 -24.90
C TYR A 62 -12.38 3.15 -25.29
N ARG A 63 -12.95 3.94 -24.37
CA ARG A 63 -14.11 4.79 -24.63
C ARG A 63 -13.66 6.24 -24.52
N LEU A 64 -13.95 7.00 -25.56
CA LEU A 64 -13.54 8.39 -25.69
C LEU A 64 -14.78 9.30 -25.68
N ASN A 65 -14.64 10.46 -25.05
CA ASN A 65 -15.57 11.55 -25.15
C ASN A 65 -14.78 12.83 -25.42
N VAL A 66 -15.03 13.45 -26.58
CA VAL A 66 -14.36 14.67 -27.02
C VAL A 66 -15.39 15.80 -27.02
N ASP A 67 -15.16 16.81 -26.20
CA ASP A 67 -16.01 18.00 -26.08
C ASP A 67 -17.51 17.64 -25.88
N GLY A 68 -17.78 16.63 -25.05
CA GLY A 68 -19.14 16.18 -24.74
C GLY A 68 -19.72 15.15 -25.72
N VAL A 69 -19.01 14.80 -26.79
CA VAL A 69 -19.46 13.81 -27.79
C VAL A 69 -18.73 12.49 -27.55
N ALA A 70 -19.45 11.40 -27.35
CA ALA A 70 -18.89 10.06 -27.20
C ALA A 70 -18.67 9.42 -28.60
N GLY A 71 -17.55 8.72 -28.78
CA GLY A 71 -17.23 8.07 -30.05
C GLY A 71 -15.87 7.38 -30.04
N LYS A 72 -15.53 6.77 -31.19
CA LYS A 72 -14.20 6.17 -31.44
C LYS A 72 -13.35 7.01 -32.37
N GLU A 73 -14.02 7.76 -33.22
CA GLU A 73 -13.43 8.68 -34.19
C GLU A 73 -14.25 9.96 -34.21
N PHE A 74 -13.57 11.10 -34.29
CA PHE A 74 -14.18 12.41 -34.29
C PHE A 74 -13.59 13.19 -35.45
N THR A 75 -14.46 13.91 -36.19
CA THR A 75 -14.06 14.74 -37.33
C THR A 75 -14.52 16.17 -37.12
N ASP A 76 -13.79 17.09 -37.73
CA ASP A 76 -14.12 18.51 -37.78
C ASP A 76 -14.38 19.14 -36.40
N VAL A 77 -13.51 18.80 -35.42
CA VAL A 77 -13.56 19.35 -34.04
C VAL A 77 -12.89 20.72 -34.04
N ALA A 78 -13.68 21.77 -33.82
CA ALA A 78 -13.20 23.14 -33.80
C ALA A 78 -12.91 23.62 -32.37
N ILE A 79 -11.77 24.29 -32.18
CA ILE A 79 -11.42 24.96 -30.93
C ILE A 79 -11.24 26.45 -31.22
N ARG A 80 -11.93 27.29 -30.45
CA ARG A 80 -11.84 28.76 -30.57
C ARG A 80 -10.44 29.27 -30.25
N PRO A 81 -10.08 30.50 -30.71
CA PRO A 81 -8.82 31.11 -30.35
C PRO A 81 -8.64 31.16 -28.84
N HIS A 82 -7.46 30.75 -28.33
CA HIS A 82 -7.09 30.78 -26.92
C HIS A 82 -8.00 29.99 -25.97
N ASP A 83 -8.80 29.05 -26.53
CA ASP A 83 -9.73 28.20 -25.80
C ASP A 83 -9.22 26.74 -25.73
N SER A 84 -9.95 25.89 -25.04
CA SER A 84 -9.63 24.47 -24.88
C SER A 84 -10.88 23.61 -24.83
N ILE A 85 -10.72 22.33 -25.17
CA ILE A 85 -11.73 21.29 -24.99
C ILE A 85 -11.19 20.20 -24.10
N TYR A 86 -12.11 19.45 -23.47
CA TYR A 86 -11.75 18.26 -22.69
C TYR A 86 -11.87 17.00 -23.54
N VAL A 87 -10.93 16.09 -23.30
CA VAL A 87 -11.02 14.69 -23.74
C VAL A 87 -11.09 13.82 -22.50
N PHE A 88 -12.19 13.08 -22.37
CA PHE A 88 -12.38 12.08 -21.32
C PHE A 88 -12.09 10.70 -21.88
N VAL A 89 -11.40 9.89 -21.09
CA VAL A 89 -10.97 8.55 -21.46
C VAL A 89 -11.23 7.60 -20.31
N ASP A 90 -11.92 6.51 -20.58
CA ASP A 90 -11.92 5.31 -19.77
C ASP A 90 -11.65 4.08 -20.65
N ALA A 91 -11.40 2.94 -20.02
CA ALA A 91 -11.07 1.74 -20.77
C ALA A 91 -11.54 0.48 -20.04
N GLN A 92 -11.76 -0.59 -20.83
CA GLN A 92 -11.98 -1.94 -20.34
C GLN A 92 -11.07 -2.87 -21.15
N PHE A 93 -9.98 -3.31 -20.53
CA PHE A 93 -8.98 -4.12 -21.22
C PHE A 93 -9.37 -5.60 -21.21
N PRO A 94 -9.14 -6.34 -22.30
CA PRO A 94 -9.27 -7.79 -22.31
C PRO A 94 -8.17 -8.42 -21.45
N PRO A 95 -8.34 -9.70 -21.05
CA PRO A 95 -7.30 -10.45 -20.34
C PRO A 95 -5.97 -10.41 -21.09
N VAL A 96 -4.88 -10.22 -20.35
CA VAL A 96 -3.51 -10.21 -20.90
C VAL A 96 -2.90 -11.59 -21.00
N GLY A 97 -3.49 -12.60 -20.30
CA GLY A 97 -3.13 -14.01 -20.42
C GLY A 97 -1.75 -14.37 -19.85
N ARG A 98 -1.29 -13.60 -18.86
CA ARG A 98 0.00 -13.83 -18.20
C ARG A 98 -0.04 -13.40 -16.73
N ASP A 99 0.84 -13.96 -15.93
CA ASP A 99 1.05 -13.50 -14.57
C ASP A 99 1.70 -12.12 -14.52
N GLY A 100 1.29 -11.34 -13.53
CA GLY A 100 1.83 -10.01 -13.26
C GLY A 100 1.28 -8.93 -14.19
N LYS A 101 1.89 -7.76 -14.10
CA LYS A 101 1.45 -6.55 -14.80
C LYS A 101 1.99 -6.52 -16.22
N LEU A 102 1.17 -5.98 -17.15
CA LEU A 102 1.56 -5.67 -18.51
C LEU A 102 1.28 -4.20 -18.79
N THR A 103 2.30 -3.44 -19.21
CA THR A 103 2.10 -2.07 -19.68
C THR A 103 1.51 -2.08 -21.09
N VAL A 104 0.31 -1.52 -21.24
CA VAL A 104 -0.38 -1.34 -22.52
C VAL A 104 -0.31 0.15 -22.88
N LYS A 105 0.09 0.44 -24.12
CA LYS A 105 0.13 1.81 -24.65
C LYS A 105 -0.62 1.87 -25.96
N SER A 106 -1.43 2.93 -26.12
CA SER A 106 -2.10 3.28 -27.37
C SER A 106 -1.86 4.75 -27.69
N LEU A 107 -1.87 5.08 -28.95
CA LEU A 107 -1.59 6.43 -29.44
C LEU A 107 -2.89 7.07 -29.94
N LEU A 108 -3.30 8.18 -29.28
CA LEU A 108 -4.43 8.98 -29.70
C LEU A 108 -3.92 10.12 -30.57
N ASP A 109 -4.26 10.08 -31.85
CA ASP A 109 -3.79 11.01 -32.86
C ASP A 109 -4.78 12.13 -33.09
N PHE A 110 -4.25 13.34 -33.28
CA PHE A 110 -4.97 14.58 -33.63
C PHE A 110 -4.39 15.11 -34.92
N GLU A 111 -5.19 15.14 -35.97
CA GLU A 111 -4.77 15.58 -37.30
C GLU A 111 -5.22 17.03 -37.55
N VAL A 112 -4.26 17.91 -37.84
CA VAL A 112 -4.49 19.33 -38.10
C VAL A 112 -3.65 19.78 -39.28
N ASN A 113 -4.26 20.37 -40.30
CA ASN A 113 -3.60 20.96 -41.47
C ASN A 113 -2.50 20.04 -42.05
N GLY A 114 -2.85 18.75 -42.21
CA GLY A 114 -1.97 17.73 -42.78
C GLY A 114 -0.85 17.24 -41.86
N GLY A 115 -0.76 17.76 -40.65
CA GLY A 115 0.15 17.29 -39.62
C GLY A 115 -0.55 16.50 -38.54
N ARG A 116 0.25 15.83 -37.70
CA ARG A 116 -0.24 14.98 -36.60
C ARG A 116 0.41 15.36 -35.30
N SER A 117 -0.41 15.43 -34.23
CA SER A 117 0.01 15.46 -32.84
C SER A 117 -0.56 14.26 -32.11
N THR A 118 0.13 13.75 -31.08
CA THR A 118 -0.25 12.49 -30.44
C THR A 118 -0.20 12.63 -28.93
N VAL A 119 -1.20 12.09 -28.24
CA VAL A 119 -1.19 11.84 -26.80
C VAL A 119 -1.07 10.32 -26.59
N VAL A 120 -0.16 9.90 -25.73
CA VAL A 120 0.00 8.49 -25.36
C VAL A 120 -1.01 8.15 -24.26
N LEU A 121 -1.80 7.11 -24.45
CA LEU A 121 -2.63 6.51 -23.41
C LEU A 121 -1.87 5.30 -22.87
N SER A 122 -1.63 5.26 -21.55
CA SER A 122 -0.85 4.21 -20.91
C SER A 122 -1.61 3.60 -19.74
N ALA A 123 -1.59 2.28 -19.60
CA ALA A 123 -2.15 1.55 -18.47
C ALA A 123 -1.26 0.38 -18.08
N GLU A 124 -1.25 0.05 -16.79
CA GLU A 124 -0.71 -1.21 -16.31
C GLU A 124 -1.85 -2.19 -16.10
N CYS A 125 -1.97 -3.19 -16.97
CA CYS A 125 -3.05 -4.18 -16.92
C CYS A 125 -2.62 -5.41 -16.15
N ILE A 126 -3.51 -5.93 -15.30
CA ILE A 126 -3.32 -7.17 -14.56
C ILE A 126 -4.58 -8.03 -14.62
N ASP A 127 -4.41 -9.31 -14.91
CA ASP A 127 -5.50 -10.27 -14.82
C ASP A 127 -5.80 -10.55 -13.35
N VAL A 128 -7.08 -10.49 -12.96
CA VAL A 128 -7.52 -10.77 -11.59
C VAL A 128 -8.64 -11.79 -11.57
N THR A 129 -8.67 -12.58 -10.51
CA THR A 129 -9.85 -13.38 -10.15
C THR A 129 -10.73 -12.52 -9.25
N VAL A 130 -11.96 -12.25 -9.67
CA VAL A 130 -12.93 -11.49 -8.87
C VAL A 130 -13.56 -12.39 -7.81
N VAL A 131 -13.51 -11.96 -6.56
CA VAL A 131 -14.10 -12.67 -5.42
C VAL A 131 -15.18 -11.79 -4.79
N GLN A 132 -16.41 -12.26 -4.81
CA GLN A 132 -17.52 -11.61 -4.10
C GLN A 132 -17.51 -12.00 -2.62
N ALA A 133 -18.35 -11.33 -1.81
CA ALA A 133 -18.57 -11.71 -0.42
C ALA A 133 -18.87 -13.22 -0.34
N SER A 134 -18.09 -13.95 0.45
CA SER A 134 -18.17 -15.43 0.47
C SER A 134 -17.58 -16.02 1.74
N VAL A 135 -17.98 -17.27 2.01
CA VAL A 135 -17.40 -18.12 3.05
C VAL A 135 -16.68 -19.27 2.39
N LEU A 136 -15.38 -19.40 2.63
CA LEU A 136 -14.60 -20.55 2.22
C LEU A 136 -14.88 -21.71 3.19
N SER A 137 -15.54 -22.73 2.70
CA SER A 137 -15.93 -23.92 3.48
C SER A 137 -15.08 -25.16 3.20
N ALA A 138 -14.07 -25.03 2.35
CA ALA A 138 -13.06 -26.05 2.05
C ALA A 138 -11.70 -25.39 1.86
N ASP A 139 -10.64 -26.15 2.08
CA ASP A 139 -9.26 -25.70 1.87
C ASP A 139 -9.08 -25.14 0.45
N ALA A 140 -8.37 -24.04 0.35
CA ALA A 140 -8.13 -23.37 -0.90
C ALA A 140 -6.67 -22.93 -1.04
N LEU A 141 -6.21 -22.90 -2.29
CA LEU A 141 -4.95 -22.28 -2.67
C LEU A 141 -5.24 -21.11 -3.61
N TRP A 142 -4.85 -19.92 -3.19
CA TRP A 142 -4.92 -18.73 -4.03
C TRP A 142 -3.53 -18.38 -4.54
N SER A 143 -3.43 -18.20 -5.86
CA SER A 143 -2.20 -17.85 -6.56
C SER A 143 -2.48 -16.78 -7.61
N GLY A 144 -1.64 -15.77 -7.72
CA GLY A 144 -1.81 -14.63 -8.62
C GLY A 144 -2.59 -13.48 -7.98
N ALA A 145 -3.33 -12.73 -8.80
CA ALA A 145 -4.02 -11.53 -8.34
C ALA A 145 -5.53 -11.75 -8.18
N TYR A 146 -6.07 -11.21 -7.11
CA TYR A 146 -7.48 -11.29 -6.74
C TYR A 146 -8.05 -9.90 -6.50
N HIS A 147 -9.25 -9.63 -7.03
CA HIS A 147 -10.02 -8.44 -6.69
C HIS A 147 -11.17 -8.83 -5.77
N VAL A 148 -11.05 -8.50 -4.50
CA VAL A 148 -11.96 -8.92 -3.42
C VAL A 148 -13.00 -7.82 -3.21
N MET A 149 -14.24 -8.08 -3.66
CA MET A 149 -15.32 -7.09 -3.73
C MET A 149 -16.19 -7.03 -2.47
N GLY A 150 -16.01 -7.95 -1.53
CA GLY A 150 -16.76 -8.02 -0.28
C GLY A 150 -16.05 -8.91 0.73
N ASP A 151 -16.65 -9.05 1.91
CA ASP A 151 -16.04 -9.82 2.98
C ASP A 151 -15.83 -11.29 2.60
N VAL A 152 -14.62 -11.77 2.86
CA VAL A 152 -14.26 -13.18 2.74
C VAL A 152 -14.02 -13.75 4.12
N THR A 153 -14.71 -14.84 4.45
CA THR A 153 -14.51 -15.57 5.70
C THR A 153 -13.88 -16.93 5.40
N VAL A 154 -12.76 -17.23 6.05
CA VAL A 154 -12.19 -18.58 6.10
C VAL A 154 -12.82 -19.30 7.29
N ALA A 155 -13.68 -20.27 7.03
CA ALA A 155 -14.43 -20.96 8.07
C ALA A 155 -13.52 -21.74 9.02
N SER A 156 -14.01 -22.00 10.23
CA SER A 156 -13.29 -22.82 11.21
C SER A 156 -12.95 -24.20 10.62
N GLY A 157 -11.73 -24.67 10.83
CA GLY A 157 -11.23 -25.92 10.27
C GLY A 157 -10.79 -25.86 8.80
N VAL A 158 -10.92 -24.70 8.14
CA VAL A 158 -10.50 -24.49 6.74
C VAL A 158 -9.17 -23.77 6.69
N THR A 159 -8.32 -24.14 5.75
CA THR A 159 -7.04 -23.48 5.47
C THR A 159 -7.08 -22.77 4.12
N LEU A 160 -6.81 -21.47 4.12
CA LEU A 160 -6.51 -20.68 2.93
C LEU A 160 -4.99 -20.53 2.80
N ASN A 161 -4.43 -21.13 1.75
CA ASN A 161 -3.04 -20.97 1.38
C ASN A 161 -2.90 -19.84 0.34
N LEU A 162 -2.03 -18.87 0.60
CA LEU A 162 -1.67 -17.80 -0.32
C LEU A 162 -0.25 -18.06 -0.84
N ALA A 163 -0.14 -18.41 -2.13
CA ALA A 163 1.14 -18.69 -2.75
C ALA A 163 2.02 -17.45 -2.86
N GLU A 164 3.33 -17.64 -3.03
CA GLU A 164 4.27 -16.53 -3.29
C GLU A 164 3.79 -15.61 -4.42
N GLY A 165 3.92 -14.31 -4.24
CA GLY A 165 3.51 -13.30 -5.21
C GLY A 165 2.01 -13.07 -5.33
N SER A 166 1.19 -13.78 -4.54
CA SER A 166 -0.26 -13.52 -4.52
C SER A 166 -0.53 -12.11 -4.05
N THR A 167 -1.41 -11.41 -4.77
CA THR A 167 -1.86 -10.05 -4.40
C THR A 167 -3.38 -10.01 -4.30
N LEU A 168 -3.87 -9.61 -3.13
CA LEU A 168 -5.29 -9.43 -2.86
C LEU A 168 -5.57 -7.92 -2.83
N TYR A 169 -6.32 -7.44 -3.82
CA TYR A 169 -6.80 -6.07 -3.89
C TYR A 169 -8.21 -6.02 -3.33
N PHE A 170 -8.39 -5.35 -2.20
CA PHE A 170 -9.67 -5.26 -1.52
C PHE A 170 -10.41 -3.99 -1.92
N HIS A 171 -11.68 -4.17 -2.33
CA HIS A 171 -12.59 -3.07 -2.56
C HIS A 171 -13.09 -2.48 -1.24
N ASP A 172 -13.62 -1.28 -1.31
CA ASP A 172 -14.11 -0.48 -0.18
C ASP A 172 -14.79 -1.32 0.92
N LYS A 173 -14.26 -1.21 2.14
CA LYS A 173 -14.73 -1.89 3.37
C LYS A 173 -14.68 -3.42 3.37
N ALA A 174 -14.32 -4.08 2.28
CA ALA A 174 -14.14 -5.53 2.28
C ALA A 174 -13.08 -5.95 3.31
N SER A 175 -13.28 -7.08 3.96
CA SER A 175 -12.41 -7.59 5.01
C SER A 175 -12.11 -9.09 4.79
N LEU A 176 -10.99 -9.55 5.35
CA LEU A 176 -10.67 -10.96 5.45
C LEU A 176 -10.85 -11.42 6.90
N ASN A 177 -11.84 -12.29 7.13
CA ASN A 177 -12.15 -12.82 8.45
C ASN A 177 -11.68 -14.29 8.52
N VAL A 178 -10.76 -14.58 9.43
CA VAL A 178 -10.11 -15.90 9.51
C VAL A 178 -10.53 -16.60 10.81
N GLU A 179 -11.56 -17.42 10.74
CA GLU A 179 -11.97 -18.32 11.81
C GLU A 179 -11.20 -19.65 11.76
N GLY A 180 -10.70 -20.00 10.59
CA GLY A 180 -9.80 -21.13 10.32
C GLY A 180 -8.33 -20.68 10.34
N VAL A 181 -7.59 -21.04 9.28
CA VAL A 181 -6.15 -20.78 9.15
C VAL A 181 -5.85 -20.09 7.82
N VAL A 182 -4.98 -19.07 7.85
CA VAL A 182 -4.31 -18.54 6.67
C VAL A 182 -2.84 -18.86 6.75
N VAL A 183 -2.30 -19.38 5.66
CA VAL A 183 -0.87 -19.58 5.44
C VAL A 183 -0.45 -18.75 4.25
N ALA A 184 0.32 -17.68 4.48
CA ALA A 184 0.88 -16.85 3.44
C ALA A 184 2.39 -17.11 3.34
N ASP A 185 2.80 -17.75 2.27
CA ASP A 185 4.20 -18.14 2.04
C ASP A 185 4.81 -17.25 0.94
N GLY A 186 5.01 -15.98 1.24
CA GLY A 186 5.73 -15.05 0.37
C GLY A 186 7.24 -15.27 0.41
N THR A 187 7.93 -14.67 -0.57
CA THR A 187 9.39 -14.57 -0.64
C THR A 187 9.80 -13.11 -0.78
N PRO A 188 11.07 -12.74 -0.57
CA PRO A 188 11.53 -11.36 -0.76
C PRO A 188 11.26 -10.83 -2.18
N GLU A 189 11.42 -11.67 -3.19
CA GLU A 189 11.21 -11.32 -4.60
C GLU A 189 9.72 -11.34 -4.99
N LYS A 190 8.93 -12.15 -4.28
CA LYS A 190 7.50 -12.36 -4.52
C LYS A 190 6.72 -12.38 -3.21
N PRO A 191 6.63 -11.24 -2.51
CA PRO A 191 5.84 -11.17 -1.29
C PRO A 191 4.36 -11.41 -1.57
N VAL A 192 3.65 -11.91 -0.56
CA VAL A 192 2.18 -11.87 -0.56
C VAL A 192 1.76 -10.46 -0.19
N VAL A 193 0.84 -9.86 -0.92
CA VAL A 193 0.37 -8.48 -0.69
C VAL A 193 -1.14 -8.46 -0.47
N MET A 194 -1.57 -7.78 0.58
CA MET A 194 -2.97 -7.47 0.86
C MET A 194 -3.10 -5.95 0.96
N CYS A 195 -3.81 -5.34 0.04
CA CYS A 195 -3.91 -3.87 -0.04
C CYS A 195 -5.27 -3.41 -0.56
N GLY A 196 -5.53 -2.11 -0.50
CA GLY A 196 -6.68 -1.51 -1.17
C GLY A 196 -6.57 -1.59 -2.70
N ASP A 197 -7.67 -1.49 -3.38
CA ASP A 197 -7.76 -1.56 -4.85
C ASP A 197 -7.55 -0.21 -5.54
N ARG A 198 -7.38 0.87 -4.78
CA ARG A 198 -7.09 2.20 -5.34
C ARG A 198 -5.62 2.32 -5.69
N ASN A 199 -5.36 2.96 -6.81
CA ASN A 199 -4.01 3.17 -7.31
C ASN A 199 -3.84 4.59 -7.88
N GLY A 200 -2.60 4.93 -8.26
CA GLY A 200 -2.27 6.28 -8.71
C GLY A 200 -2.14 7.25 -7.53
N THR A 201 -2.63 8.48 -7.72
CA THR A 201 -2.52 9.54 -6.72
C THR A 201 -3.85 10.22 -6.45
N MET A 202 -4.05 10.64 -5.20
CA MET A 202 -5.12 11.55 -4.78
C MET A 202 -4.79 13.00 -5.19
N VAL A 203 -5.74 13.90 -4.91
CA VAL A 203 -5.51 15.35 -4.94
C VAL A 203 -4.26 15.70 -4.12
N GLY A 204 -3.38 16.55 -4.68
CA GLY A 204 -2.12 16.90 -4.03
C GLY A 204 -0.97 15.90 -4.23
N ARG A 205 -1.12 14.95 -5.14
CA ARG A 205 -0.12 13.93 -5.51
C ARG A 205 0.20 12.92 -4.41
N ILE A 206 -0.69 12.72 -3.44
CA ILE A 206 -0.52 11.69 -2.40
C ILE A 206 -0.74 10.32 -3.03
N PRO A 207 0.25 9.42 -3.00
CA PRO A 207 0.08 8.07 -3.54
C PRO A 207 -0.98 7.29 -2.78
N TYR A 208 -1.87 6.57 -3.47
CA TYR A 208 -2.89 5.75 -2.82
C TYR A 208 -2.30 4.58 -2.02
N ASP A 209 -1.11 4.11 -2.34
CA ASP A 209 -0.46 3.01 -1.61
C ASP A 209 -0.10 3.35 -0.15
N ILE A 210 -0.05 4.63 0.23
CA ILE A 210 0.13 5.06 1.63
C ILE A 210 -1.17 5.51 2.30
N VAL A 211 -2.30 5.60 1.57
CA VAL A 211 -3.57 6.11 2.12
C VAL A 211 -4.26 5.02 2.93
N PRO A 212 -4.55 5.25 4.22
CA PRO A 212 -5.26 4.29 5.06
C PRO A 212 -6.76 4.26 4.77
N GLY A 213 -7.44 3.23 5.28
CA GLY A 213 -8.90 3.15 5.27
C GLY A 213 -9.52 2.82 3.91
N GLN A 214 -8.78 2.16 3.02
CA GLN A 214 -9.30 1.73 1.74
C GLN A 214 -10.08 0.42 1.83
N TRP A 215 -9.82 -0.40 2.84
CA TRP A 215 -10.50 -1.66 3.12
C TRP A 215 -10.50 -1.96 4.63
N GLY A 216 -11.25 -2.98 5.05
CA GLY A 216 -11.47 -3.24 6.46
C GLY A 216 -10.23 -3.66 7.22
N GLY A 217 -9.51 -4.64 6.70
CA GLY A 217 -8.37 -5.27 7.34
C GLY A 217 -8.54 -6.79 7.46
N VAL A 218 -7.69 -7.41 8.27
CA VAL A 218 -7.70 -8.86 8.51
C VAL A 218 -7.99 -9.14 9.98
N THR A 219 -8.93 -10.04 10.26
CA THR A 219 -9.19 -10.53 11.62
C THR A 219 -8.82 -11.99 11.70
N PHE A 220 -7.91 -12.34 12.60
CA PHE A 220 -7.53 -13.72 12.93
C PHE A 220 -8.20 -14.11 14.26
N ALA A 221 -9.12 -15.05 14.21
CA ALA A 221 -9.81 -15.63 15.37
C ALA A 221 -9.52 -17.11 15.56
N GLY A 222 -8.96 -17.77 14.54
CA GLY A 222 -8.56 -19.17 14.58
C GLY A 222 -7.12 -19.40 15.02
N PRO A 223 -6.75 -20.62 15.35
CA PRO A 223 -5.38 -20.97 15.76
C PRO A 223 -4.45 -21.23 14.58
N GLY A 224 -3.18 -20.91 14.72
CA GLY A 224 -2.10 -21.42 13.88
C GLY A 224 -1.94 -20.74 12.51
N SER A 225 -2.49 -19.57 12.30
CA SER A 225 -2.20 -18.78 11.09
C SER A 225 -0.74 -18.30 11.09
N ARG A 226 -0.14 -18.27 9.90
CA ARG A 226 1.23 -17.77 9.73
C ARG A 226 1.39 -16.98 8.44
N LEU A 227 2.13 -15.88 8.56
CA LEU A 227 2.48 -15.00 7.45
C LEU A 227 4.01 -14.93 7.34
N SER A 228 4.52 -15.15 6.15
CA SER A 228 5.94 -14.98 5.83
C SER A 228 6.09 -14.07 4.62
N HIS A 229 6.99 -13.08 4.68
CA HIS A 229 7.21 -12.09 3.61
C HIS A 229 5.88 -11.57 3.04
N THR A 230 5.03 -11.08 3.95
CA THR A 230 3.68 -10.61 3.64
C THR A 230 3.58 -9.11 3.94
N VAL A 231 3.00 -8.37 3.01
CA VAL A 231 2.75 -6.92 3.14
C VAL A 231 1.25 -6.69 3.29
N VAL A 232 0.84 -6.03 4.37
CA VAL A 232 -0.57 -5.61 4.61
C VAL A 232 -0.60 -4.11 4.76
N ARG A 233 -1.43 -3.42 3.97
CA ARG A 233 -1.50 -1.96 4.00
C ARG A 233 -2.88 -1.42 3.62
N ASN A 234 -3.08 -0.13 3.88
CA ASN A 234 -4.28 0.65 3.51
C ASN A 234 -5.55 0.25 4.28
N THR A 235 -5.42 -0.34 5.44
CA THR A 235 -6.53 -0.86 6.23
C THR A 235 -7.26 0.22 7.02
N SER A 236 -8.47 -0.09 7.45
CA SER A 236 -9.17 0.66 8.50
C SER A 236 -8.71 0.21 9.88
N SER A 237 -8.74 -1.09 10.17
CA SER A 237 -8.46 -1.64 11.49
C SER A 237 -7.19 -2.51 11.58
N GLY A 238 -6.35 -2.49 10.55
CA GLY A 238 -5.08 -3.24 10.54
C GLY A 238 -5.26 -4.74 10.53
N ILE A 239 -4.36 -5.43 11.24
CA ILE A 239 -4.49 -6.83 11.61
C ILE A 239 -5.04 -6.90 13.03
N ALA A 240 -6.19 -7.55 13.21
CA ALA A 240 -6.77 -7.85 14.51
C ALA A 240 -6.61 -9.34 14.81
N VAL A 241 -6.05 -9.70 15.97
CA VAL A 241 -5.94 -11.09 16.44
C VAL A 241 -6.79 -11.23 17.71
N THR A 242 -7.83 -12.06 17.64
CA THR A 242 -8.83 -12.17 18.71
C THR A 242 -9.05 -13.63 19.10
N GLY A 243 -8.52 -14.05 20.25
CA GLY A 243 -8.69 -15.41 20.77
C GLY A 243 -7.96 -16.51 20.01
N GLY A 244 -7.03 -16.15 19.10
CA GLY A 244 -6.26 -17.10 18.28
C GLY A 244 -4.76 -16.93 18.42
N GLU A 245 -4.04 -17.49 17.45
CA GLU A 245 -2.58 -17.41 17.37
C GLU A 245 -2.16 -16.96 15.96
N LEU A 246 -1.18 -16.05 15.90
CA LEU A 246 -0.58 -15.59 14.65
C LEU A 246 0.94 -15.57 14.75
N SER A 247 1.61 -16.22 13.82
CA SER A 247 3.06 -16.13 13.63
C SER A 247 3.39 -15.31 12.39
N MET A 248 4.30 -14.36 12.54
CA MET A 248 4.72 -13.45 11.46
C MET A 248 6.24 -13.46 11.32
N LEU A 249 6.73 -13.68 10.11
CA LEU A 249 8.15 -13.66 9.78
C LEU A 249 8.40 -12.71 8.61
N ASN A 250 9.26 -11.71 8.83
CA ASN A 250 9.64 -10.74 7.79
C ASN A 250 8.40 -10.14 7.08
N CYS A 251 7.45 -9.64 7.86
CA CYS A 251 6.24 -9.02 7.35
C CYS A 251 6.27 -7.49 7.51
N VAL A 252 5.50 -6.81 6.68
CA VAL A 252 5.31 -5.36 6.74
C VAL A 252 3.83 -5.07 6.88
N VAL A 253 3.43 -4.40 7.96
CA VAL A 253 2.04 -3.97 8.19
C VAL A 253 2.05 -2.47 8.42
N ARG A 254 1.35 -1.71 7.57
CA ARG A 254 1.41 -0.25 7.62
C ARG A 254 0.14 0.45 7.12
N ASN A 255 0.04 1.72 7.43
CA ASN A 255 -1.00 2.62 6.93
C ASN A 255 -2.41 2.16 7.30
N SER A 256 -2.69 2.11 8.61
CA SER A 256 -4.02 1.85 9.14
C SER A 256 -4.69 3.15 9.63
N ARG A 257 -6.01 3.20 9.57
CA ARG A 257 -6.79 4.33 10.09
C ARG A 257 -6.97 4.28 11.62
N GLU A 258 -6.92 3.10 12.21
CA GLU A 258 -7.03 2.87 13.65
C GLU A 258 -5.68 2.41 14.22
N SER A 259 -5.50 1.12 14.43
CA SER A 259 -4.23 0.50 14.82
C SER A 259 -3.63 -0.33 13.69
N VAL A 260 -2.31 -0.51 13.68
CA VAL A 260 -1.63 -1.36 12.70
C VAL A 260 -1.85 -2.83 13.03
N ILE A 261 -1.65 -3.19 14.28
CA ILE A 261 -1.96 -4.52 14.81
C ILE A 261 -2.59 -4.40 16.19
N SER A 262 -3.67 -5.12 16.41
CA SER A 262 -4.34 -5.25 17.70
C SER A 262 -4.44 -6.71 18.11
N VAL A 263 -4.11 -7.00 19.36
CA VAL A 263 -4.13 -8.35 19.94
C VAL A 263 -5.01 -8.34 21.18
N THR A 264 -6.06 -9.15 21.20
CA THR A 264 -7.01 -9.23 22.31
C THR A 264 -7.23 -10.70 22.68
N ASP A 265 -6.90 -11.07 23.91
CA ASP A 265 -7.03 -12.45 24.41
C ASP A 265 -6.40 -13.50 23.48
N ALA A 266 -5.29 -13.14 22.83
CA ALA A 266 -4.67 -13.90 21.76
C ALA A 266 -3.13 -13.87 21.87
N GLU A 267 -2.47 -14.67 21.04
CA GLU A 267 -1.00 -14.75 21.01
C GLU A 267 -0.44 -14.38 19.63
N VAL A 268 0.56 -13.50 19.62
CA VAL A 268 1.30 -13.11 18.41
C VAL A 268 2.80 -13.26 18.63
N LYS A 269 3.46 -13.95 17.69
CA LYS A 269 4.91 -13.98 17.55
C LYS A 269 5.30 -13.27 16.26
N ALA A 270 6.07 -12.19 16.36
CA ALA A 270 6.57 -11.44 15.21
C ALA A 270 8.09 -11.38 15.20
N VAL A 271 8.70 -11.81 14.11
CA VAL A 271 10.15 -11.84 13.91
C VAL A 271 10.52 -11.12 12.63
N GLY A 272 11.39 -10.14 12.68
CA GLY A 272 11.84 -9.37 11.52
C GLY A 272 10.74 -8.51 10.88
N CYS A 273 9.71 -8.12 11.64
CA CYS A 273 8.53 -7.43 11.11
C CYS A 273 8.59 -5.92 11.31
N GLU A 274 7.98 -5.19 10.37
CA GLU A 274 7.71 -3.76 10.46
C GLU A 274 6.22 -3.53 10.74
N PHE A 275 5.92 -2.70 11.75
CA PHE A 275 4.59 -2.20 12.07
C PHE A 275 4.64 -0.67 12.08
N ALA A 276 3.92 -0.03 11.16
CA ALA A 276 4.08 1.41 10.99
C ALA A 276 2.80 2.15 10.60
N ASP A 277 2.68 3.38 11.08
CA ASP A 277 1.77 4.41 10.62
C ASP A 277 0.30 4.17 10.92
N ALA A 278 -0.09 4.54 12.14
CA ALA A 278 -1.47 4.60 12.60
C ALA A 278 -1.67 5.69 13.66
N PRO A 279 -2.86 6.31 13.76
CA PRO A 279 -3.09 7.41 14.69
C PRO A 279 -3.47 6.97 16.11
N GLU A 280 -4.13 5.80 16.27
CA GLU A 280 -4.71 5.38 17.56
C GLU A 280 -3.79 4.43 18.36
N GLY A 281 -2.65 4.11 17.82
CA GLY A 281 -1.65 3.20 18.36
C GLY A 281 -1.12 2.27 17.28
N VAL A 282 0.18 2.04 17.24
CA VAL A 282 0.76 1.15 16.23
C VAL A 282 0.52 -0.30 16.62
N VAL A 283 0.92 -0.67 17.83
CA VAL A 283 0.68 -1.99 18.41
C VAL A 283 -0.21 -1.84 19.63
N THR A 284 -1.37 -2.47 19.61
CA THR A 284 -2.36 -2.40 20.70
C THR A 284 -2.58 -3.78 21.30
N LEU A 285 -2.42 -3.91 22.61
CA LEU A 285 -2.63 -5.14 23.35
C LEU A 285 -3.74 -4.96 24.38
N ASP A 286 -4.67 -5.89 24.45
CA ASP A 286 -5.83 -5.84 25.37
C ASP A 286 -6.14 -7.23 25.95
N GLY A 287 -6.83 -7.25 27.07
CA GLY A 287 -7.18 -8.47 27.78
C GLY A 287 -5.94 -9.27 28.19
N ARG A 288 -5.91 -10.55 27.87
CA ARG A 288 -4.78 -11.45 28.11
C ARG A 288 -3.93 -11.64 26.85
N ALA A 289 -3.70 -10.55 26.13
CA ALA A 289 -2.85 -10.57 24.94
C ALA A 289 -1.41 -10.97 25.28
N ARG A 290 -0.79 -11.75 24.41
CA ARG A 290 0.60 -12.20 24.50
C ARG A 290 1.33 -11.82 23.22
N LEU A 291 2.35 -10.99 23.34
CA LEU A 291 3.16 -10.54 22.21
C LEU A 291 4.63 -10.83 22.43
N THR A 292 5.24 -11.50 21.47
CA THR A 292 6.71 -11.65 21.39
C THR A 292 7.19 -11.02 20.08
N MET A 293 8.13 -10.07 20.20
CA MET A 293 8.79 -9.44 19.06
C MET A 293 10.31 -9.63 19.13
N ASN A 294 10.91 -9.95 17.99
CA ASN A 294 12.36 -10.04 17.86
C ASN A 294 12.80 -9.42 16.54
N HIS A 295 13.76 -8.51 16.58
CA HIS A 295 14.20 -7.76 15.41
C HIS A 295 13.02 -7.12 14.65
N CYS A 296 12.15 -6.39 15.36
CA CYS A 296 11.02 -5.68 14.77
C CYS A 296 11.24 -4.17 14.79
N THR A 297 10.57 -3.48 13.88
CA THR A 297 10.49 -2.01 13.86
C THR A 297 9.04 -1.61 14.09
N VAL A 298 8.80 -0.85 15.15
CA VAL A 298 7.53 -0.18 15.44
C VAL A 298 7.75 1.30 15.21
N ALA A 299 7.12 1.85 14.18
CA ALA A 299 7.37 3.23 13.76
C ALA A 299 6.08 4.01 13.50
N ASN A 300 6.14 5.33 13.62
CA ASN A 300 4.97 6.16 13.32
C ASN A 300 5.36 7.51 12.75
N SER A 301 5.02 7.74 11.49
CA SER A 301 5.11 9.02 10.78
C SER A 301 3.77 9.38 10.14
N TYR A 302 2.66 8.96 10.73
CA TYR A 302 1.31 9.09 10.21
C TYR A 302 0.93 10.54 9.89
N LEU A 303 0.37 10.79 8.69
CA LEU A 303 0.08 12.13 8.17
C LEU A 303 -1.41 12.46 8.05
N PHE A 304 -2.31 11.47 8.11
CA PHE A 304 -3.71 11.63 7.69
C PHE A 304 -4.65 12.09 8.80
N ALA A 305 -4.19 12.06 10.05
CA ALA A 305 -4.89 12.57 11.22
C ALA A 305 -3.87 12.82 12.36
N PRO A 306 -4.23 13.59 13.40
CA PRO A 306 -3.43 13.69 14.61
C PRO A 306 -3.19 12.32 15.24
N VAL A 307 -1.95 12.05 15.67
CA VAL A 307 -1.61 10.84 16.42
C VAL A 307 -2.07 11.02 17.86
N THR A 308 -2.94 10.14 18.31
CA THR A 308 -3.56 10.18 19.67
C THR A 308 -3.11 9.00 20.53
N GLY A 309 -2.66 7.91 19.93
CA GLY A 309 -2.17 6.71 20.62
C GLY A 309 -0.65 6.65 20.74
N ALA A 310 -0.17 5.73 21.56
CA ALA A 310 1.24 5.41 21.69
C ALA A 310 1.71 4.42 20.61
N LEU A 311 3.02 4.31 20.44
CA LEU A 311 3.61 3.25 19.61
C LEU A 311 3.23 1.87 20.13
N LEU A 312 3.22 1.71 21.47
CA LEU A 312 2.79 0.51 22.18
C LEU A 312 1.65 0.88 23.15
N GLU A 313 0.44 0.43 22.87
CA GLU A 313 -0.74 0.61 23.70
C GLU A 313 -1.06 -0.68 24.47
N LEU A 314 -0.80 -0.70 25.76
CA LEU A 314 -1.11 -1.83 26.65
C LEU A 314 -2.35 -1.46 27.49
N LYS A 315 -3.51 -1.98 27.09
CA LYS A 315 -4.81 -1.54 27.61
C LYS A 315 -5.28 -2.30 28.83
N ASP A 316 -4.65 -3.41 29.18
CA ASP A 316 -5.04 -4.26 30.32
C ASP A 316 -3.82 -4.75 31.11
N ASP A 317 -4.01 -5.02 32.39
CA ASP A 317 -2.96 -5.52 33.29
C ASP A 317 -2.58 -7.00 33.04
N GLY A 318 -3.45 -7.74 32.31
CA GLY A 318 -3.19 -9.14 31.94
C GLY A 318 -2.30 -9.33 30.70
N VAL A 319 -1.79 -8.24 30.14
CA VAL A 319 -0.95 -8.26 28.94
C VAL A 319 0.43 -8.81 29.24
N SER A 320 0.92 -9.70 28.36
CA SER A 320 2.31 -10.16 28.29
C SER A 320 2.98 -9.60 27.03
N CYS A 321 4.10 -8.87 27.17
CA CYS A 321 4.76 -8.22 26.05
C CYS A 321 6.28 -8.29 26.19
N HIS A 322 6.93 -9.04 25.30
CA HIS A 322 8.38 -9.22 25.28
C HIS A 322 8.96 -8.77 23.93
N ILE A 323 9.74 -7.70 23.94
CA ILE A 323 10.34 -7.12 22.74
C ILE A 323 11.86 -7.11 22.88
N THR A 324 12.56 -7.68 21.90
CA THR A 324 14.02 -7.76 21.89
C THR A 324 14.61 -7.28 20.57
N ASN A 325 15.81 -6.70 20.59
CA ASN A 325 16.58 -6.27 19.42
C ASN A 325 15.78 -5.41 18.43
N SER A 326 14.91 -4.55 18.92
CA SER A 326 13.90 -3.85 18.11
C SER A 326 14.07 -2.33 18.18
N ILE A 327 13.40 -1.64 17.28
CA ILE A 327 13.28 -0.17 17.24
C ILE A 327 11.83 0.19 17.55
N VAL A 328 11.61 1.15 18.48
CA VAL A 328 10.31 1.75 18.77
C VAL A 328 10.45 3.27 18.70
N TYR A 329 10.06 3.87 17.57
CA TYR A 329 10.35 5.26 17.29
C TYR A 329 9.30 5.95 16.39
N GLY A 330 8.97 7.19 16.69
CA GLY A 330 8.09 8.00 15.85
C GLY A 330 7.16 8.92 16.64
N ASN A 331 6.10 9.37 15.98
CA ASN A 331 5.12 10.25 16.57
C ASN A 331 4.27 9.53 17.63
N GLY A 332 4.03 10.21 18.73
CA GLY A 332 3.28 9.71 19.88
C GLY A 332 4.19 9.22 21.02
N PRO A 333 3.62 8.94 22.20
CA PRO A 333 4.35 8.32 23.30
C PRO A 333 4.92 6.96 22.90
N MET A 334 6.06 6.58 23.46
CA MET A 334 6.62 5.25 23.22
C MET A 334 5.69 4.14 23.68
N MET A 335 5.15 4.26 24.89
CA MET A 335 4.27 3.26 25.49
C MET A 335 3.25 3.91 26.41
N ASN A 336 2.00 3.47 26.35
CA ASN A 336 0.96 3.72 27.32
C ASN A 336 0.59 2.40 28.01
N THR A 337 0.49 2.42 29.34
CA THR A 337 0.01 1.29 30.13
C THR A 337 -1.02 1.75 31.14
N LYS A 338 -2.01 0.92 31.44
CA LYS A 338 -2.98 1.19 32.51
C LYS A 338 -2.37 0.96 33.91
N SER A 339 -1.45 0.01 34.00
CA SER A 339 -0.72 -0.29 35.24
C SER A 339 0.76 -0.22 34.98
N PRO A 340 1.52 0.59 35.72
CA PRO A 340 2.98 0.64 35.58
C PRO A 340 3.71 -0.62 36.08
N ALA A 341 2.98 -1.59 36.60
CA ALA A 341 3.52 -2.80 37.22
C ALA A 341 2.93 -4.09 36.65
N SER A 342 2.78 -4.20 35.32
CA SER A 342 2.62 -5.53 34.74
C SER A 342 3.96 -6.27 34.85
N ASP A 343 4.03 -7.31 35.65
CA ASP A 343 5.23 -8.13 35.87
C ASP A 343 5.69 -8.90 34.61
N ASP A 344 4.97 -8.78 33.50
CA ASP A 344 5.21 -9.54 32.27
C ASP A 344 5.40 -8.65 31.02
N VAL A 345 5.98 -7.47 31.22
CA VAL A 345 6.36 -6.56 30.13
C VAL A 345 7.86 -6.32 30.18
N THR A 346 8.57 -6.68 29.09
CA THR A 346 10.01 -6.41 28.96
C THR A 346 10.37 -5.91 27.56
N LEU A 347 11.12 -4.82 27.50
CA LEU A 347 11.83 -4.36 26.32
C LEU A 347 13.33 -4.53 26.58
N ARG A 348 13.99 -5.33 25.78
CA ARG A 348 15.43 -5.60 25.98
C ARG A 348 16.22 -5.33 24.70
N ARG A 349 17.30 -4.57 24.85
CA ARG A 349 18.17 -4.19 23.73
C ARG A 349 17.36 -3.53 22.60
N CYS A 350 16.54 -2.54 22.94
CA CYS A 350 15.74 -1.78 21.99
C CYS A 350 16.21 -0.32 21.90
N LEU A 351 16.12 0.26 20.71
CA LEU A 351 16.34 1.68 20.48
C LEU A 351 15.01 2.42 20.53
N VAL A 352 14.96 3.48 21.32
CA VAL A 352 13.75 4.29 21.51
C VAL A 352 14.06 5.78 21.46
N GLY A 353 13.11 6.58 20.97
CA GLY A 353 13.22 8.04 20.95
C GLY A 353 12.90 8.70 22.29
N ALA A 354 12.31 7.98 23.22
CA ALA A 354 11.94 8.51 24.52
C ALA A 354 13.16 8.65 25.44
N ASP A 355 13.09 9.63 26.35
CA ASP A 355 13.98 9.71 27.50
C ASP A 355 13.59 8.65 28.54
N GLY A 356 14.59 8.05 29.18
CA GLY A 356 14.34 7.04 30.21
C GLY A 356 15.62 6.49 30.82
N SER A 357 15.47 5.46 31.62
CA SER A 357 16.56 4.70 32.23
C SER A 357 16.17 3.24 32.36
N ASP A 358 17.16 2.37 32.38
CA ASP A 358 16.94 0.94 32.54
C ASP A 358 16.40 0.62 33.96
N ASP A 359 15.51 -0.38 33.99
CA ASP A 359 14.88 -0.95 35.17
C ASP A 359 14.51 -2.43 34.92
N ASP A 360 13.58 -2.98 35.69
CA ASP A 360 13.13 -4.38 35.52
C ASP A 360 12.31 -4.60 34.23
N THR A 361 11.73 -3.54 33.66
CA THR A 361 10.97 -3.58 32.40
C THR A 361 11.84 -3.25 31.18
N PHE A 362 12.75 -2.30 31.34
CA PHE A 362 13.62 -1.78 30.28
C PHE A 362 15.06 -2.18 30.53
N ILE A 363 15.58 -3.09 29.71
CA ILE A 363 16.87 -3.74 29.94
C ILE A 363 17.83 -3.48 28.77
N ASP A 364 19.03 -2.98 29.02
CA ASP A 364 20.06 -2.69 28.02
C ASP A 364 19.55 -1.81 26.86
N MET A 365 18.74 -0.81 27.17
CA MET A 365 18.09 0.06 26.20
C MET A 365 19.04 1.10 25.58
N ILE A 366 18.72 1.56 24.38
CA ILE A 366 19.33 2.73 23.75
C ILE A 366 18.29 3.85 23.77
N TRP A 367 18.37 4.70 24.78
CA TRP A 367 17.43 5.77 25.05
C TRP A 367 17.73 7.02 24.25
N ASN A 368 16.70 7.87 24.03
CA ASN A 368 16.78 9.19 23.43
C ASN A 368 17.61 9.19 22.13
N SER A 369 17.35 8.24 21.27
CA SER A 369 18.13 8.02 20.05
C SER A 369 17.24 8.02 18.81
N ASP A 370 17.71 8.70 17.76
CA ASP A 370 17.09 8.71 16.44
C ASP A 370 17.65 7.56 15.61
N PRO A 371 16.82 6.62 15.14
CA PRO A 371 17.28 5.52 14.29
C PRO A 371 17.70 5.97 12.89
N MET A 372 17.52 7.24 12.53
CA MET A 372 17.86 7.80 11.22
C MET A 372 17.19 7.04 10.07
N PHE A 373 15.88 6.85 10.15
CA PHE A 373 15.11 6.22 9.08
C PHE A 373 15.24 7.00 7.76
N ILE A 374 15.21 6.28 6.64
CA ILE A 374 15.24 6.87 5.29
C ILE A 374 13.95 7.65 4.95
N THR A 375 12.92 7.50 5.78
CA THR A 375 11.60 8.15 5.63
C THR A 375 11.72 9.65 5.39
N ASP A 376 11.01 10.13 4.35
CA ASP A 376 10.87 11.53 3.97
C ASP A 376 9.37 11.83 3.75
N THR A 377 8.71 12.34 4.77
CA THR A 377 7.26 12.59 4.75
C THR A 377 6.85 13.72 3.79
N ASP A 378 7.73 14.67 3.53
CA ASP A 378 7.47 15.76 2.58
C ASP A 378 7.37 15.26 1.14
N ARG A 379 8.02 14.15 0.85
CA ARG A 379 8.01 13.47 -0.44
C ARG A 379 7.11 12.23 -0.46
N TYR A 380 6.37 11.97 0.61
CA TYR A 380 5.54 10.77 0.81
C TYR A 380 6.32 9.45 0.71
N ILE A 381 7.58 9.44 1.18
CA ILE A 381 8.44 8.26 1.25
C ILE A 381 8.41 7.74 2.67
N PHE A 382 7.90 6.54 2.87
CA PHE A 382 7.86 5.83 4.16
C PHE A 382 8.75 4.60 4.05
N ASP A 383 10.00 4.76 4.45
CA ASP A 383 11.02 3.72 4.44
C ASP A 383 11.69 3.67 5.81
N TYR A 384 11.38 2.64 6.56
CA TYR A 384 11.85 2.46 7.94
C TYR A 384 13.14 1.63 8.03
N ARG A 385 13.87 1.50 6.92
CA ARG A 385 15.27 1.09 6.97
C ARG A 385 16.10 2.23 7.57
N VAL A 386 17.15 1.88 8.29
CA VAL A 386 18.04 2.87 8.87
C VAL A 386 19.03 3.40 7.84
N GLY A 387 19.35 4.69 7.93
CA GLY A 387 20.38 5.32 7.11
C GLY A 387 21.80 5.08 7.65
N PRO A 388 22.82 5.40 6.86
CA PRO A 388 24.22 5.22 7.26
C PRO A 388 24.56 6.00 8.53
N GLY A 389 25.28 5.37 9.46
CA GLY A 389 25.68 5.95 10.74
C GLY A 389 24.57 5.95 11.78
N SER A 390 23.50 5.21 11.57
CA SER A 390 22.44 5.02 12.55
C SER A 390 22.97 4.39 13.84
N PRO A 391 22.51 4.82 15.03
CA PRO A 391 22.84 4.16 16.29
C PRO A 391 22.27 2.73 16.38
N ALA A 392 21.43 2.31 15.44
CA ALA A 392 20.90 0.95 15.36
C ALA A 392 21.86 -0.03 14.66
N GLU A 393 22.84 0.46 13.88
CA GLU A 393 23.79 -0.38 13.15
C GLU A 393 24.67 -1.18 14.13
N GLY A 394 24.70 -2.51 13.97
CA GLY A 394 25.50 -3.41 14.79
C GLY A 394 25.18 -3.36 16.28
N ALA A 395 24.08 -2.75 16.67
CA ALA A 395 23.75 -2.48 18.07
C ALA A 395 22.89 -3.57 18.74
N ALA A 396 22.38 -4.52 17.99
CA ALA A 396 21.61 -5.62 18.54
C ALA A 396 22.51 -6.64 19.28
N ASP A 397 21.92 -7.37 20.19
CA ASP A 397 22.59 -8.49 20.88
C ASP A 397 22.38 -9.79 20.09
N ALA A 398 23.47 -10.31 19.51
CA ALA A 398 23.41 -11.53 18.72
C ALA A 398 22.92 -12.74 19.52
N SER A 399 23.14 -12.77 20.83
CA SER A 399 22.70 -13.88 21.72
C SER A 399 21.17 -13.88 21.90
N LEU A 400 20.49 -12.74 21.65
CA LEU A 400 19.05 -12.60 21.71
C LEU A 400 18.38 -12.78 20.33
N THR A 401 19.15 -12.91 19.26
CA THR A 401 18.62 -13.12 17.90
C THR A 401 18.04 -14.52 17.79
N LEU A 402 16.74 -14.61 17.53
CA LEU A 402 16.08 -15.90 17.30
C LEU A 402 16.56 -16.55 16.01
N PRO A 403 16.56 -17.89 15.91
CA PRO A 403 16.95 -18.60 14.68
C PRO A 403 16.23 -18.14 13.43
N GLU A 404 14.95 -17.78 13.55
CA GLU A 404 14.13 -17.28 12.43
C GLU A 404 14.57 -15.88 11.97
N ALA A 405 15.22 -15.09 12.84
CA ALA A 405 15.68 -13.73 12.55
C ALA A 405 17.05 -13.66 11.87
N VAL A 406 17.66 -14.78 11.50
CA VAL A 406 19.01 -14.81 10.88
C VAL A 406 19.08 -13.96 9.60
N ARG A 407 17.97 -13.82 8.89
CA ARG A 407 17.85 -12.98 7.68
C ARG A 407 16.67 -12.03 7.81
N ASP A 408 16.87 -10.83 7.30
CA ASP A 408 15.81 -9.83 7.22
C ASP A 408 14.89 -10.07 6.00
N PHE A 409 13.92 -9.16 5.79
CA PHE A 409 12.99 -9.21 4.65
C PHE A 409 13.72 -9.31 3.29
N TYR A 410 14.88 -8.66 3.14
CA TYR A 410 15.68 -8.61 1.91
C TYR A 410 16.76 -9.69 1.84
N VAL A 411 16.69 -10.72 2.70
CA VAL A 411 17.66 -11.85 2.78
C VAL A 411 19.06 -11.43 3.26
N ARG A 412 19.21 -10.23 3.83
CA ARG A 412 20.48 -9.80 4.41
C ARG A 412 20.72 -10.55 5.71
N GLU A 413 21.90 -11.17 5.83
CA GLU A 413 22.28 -11.91 7.03
C GLU A 413 22.66 -10.98 8.18
N ARG A 414 22.12 -11.22 9.37
CA ARG A 414 22.40 -10.40 10.54
C ARG A 414 23.78 -10.67 11.15
N GLY A 415 24.35 -11.84 10.93
CA GLY A 415 25.72 -12.17 11.35
C GLY A 415 25.98 -12.03 12.86
N SER A 416 27.24 -11.74 13.21
CA SER A 416 27.69 -11.57 14.59
C SER A 416 27.47 -10.17 15.16
N THR A 417 27.19 -9.20 14.31
CA THR A 417 26.91 -7.80 14.68
C THR A 417 25.60 -7.35 14.05
N PRO A 418 24.47 -7.90 14.56
CA PRO A 418 23.18 -7.60 13.95
C PRO A 418 22.73 -6.18 14.25
N ASP A 419 21.96 -5.59 13.33
CA ASP A 419 21.32 -4.31 13.54
C ASP A 419 20.04 -4.48 14.36
N LEU A 420 19.65 -3.41 15.04
CA LEU A 420 18.34 -3.32 15.69
C LEU A 420 17.25 -3.12 14.64
N GLY A 421 16.07 -3.66 14.93
CA GLY A 421 14.89 -3.49 14.06
C GLY A 421 14.76 -4.56 12.97
N ALA A 422 13.80 -4.31 12.07
CA ALA A 422 13.37 -5.27 11.06
C ALA A 422 14.39 -5.51 9.93
N TYR A 423 15.29 -4.56 9.70
CA TYR A 423 16.17 -4.57 8.53
C TYR A 423 17.64 -4.53 8.92
N GLN A 424 18.44 -5.29 8.21
CA GLN A 424 19.90 -5.27 8.30
C GLN A 424 20.45 -4.28 7.26
N HIS A 425 21.39 -3.42 7.66
CA HIS A 425 22.04 -2.43 6.79
C HIS A 425 23.09 -3.03 5.82
#